data_53faf489e6bb2946be8b072907f62c34
#
_entry.id   53faf489e6bb2946be8b072907f62c34
#
_cell.length_a   1.000
_cell.length_b   1.000
_cell.length_c   1.000
_cell.angle_alpha   90.00
_cell.angle_beta   90.00
_cell.angle_gamma   90.00
#
_symmetry.space_group_name_H-M   'P 1'
#
loop_
_entity.id
_entity.type
_entity.pdbx_description
1 polymer ?
#
loop_
_entity_poly.entity_id
_entity_poly.type
_entity_poly.pdbx_seq_one_letter_code
_entity_poly.pdbx_strand_id
1 'polypeptide(L)'
;MGQNPHQAATLSLIIVGATACVSLVTRAPSGHVDWKHGSLFAFAGIVGTWGGSALNPLVSARTLMLEFCILLAFVAVFMVHKQLRARTDASPSSIDEAAPEDSPRSLASTLKKAALVLLLASLTGFLTGFFGVGGGFAIVPALHLVLRYPMKKASATSLLIMLITALFGLASRALGGTLDISAEAGVMVACFAAASMCGGVIGARLTRRVSSSALAWAFIVLLIAVASVSAYATLRA
;
A
#
# COMPACT_ATOMS: atom_id res chain seq x y z
N MET A 1 25.23 2.07 13.68
CA MET A 1 24.99 3.14 12.70
C MET A 1 23.98 4.11 13.27
N GLY A 2 24.43 5.28 13.77
CA GLY A 2 23.59 6.21 14.54
C GLY A 2 22.84 7.23 13.64
N GLN A 3 22.02 6.76 12.71
CA GLN A 3 21.21 7.68 11.92
C GLN A 3 19.97 8.10 12.72
N ASN A 4 19.69 9.41 12.73
CA ASN A 4 18.50 9.95 13.37
C ASN A 4 17.24 9.34 12.72
N PRO A 5 16.25 8.85 13.50
CA PRO A 5 15.01 8.26 12.96
C PRO A 5 14.28 9.16 11.95
N HIS A 6 14.37 10.47 12.13
CA HIS A 6 13.78 11.44 11.20
C HIS A 6 14.46 11.45 9.83
N GLN A 7 15.78 11.32 9.78
CA GLN A 7 16.54 11.21 8.53
C GLN A 7 16.20 9.91 7.81
N ALA A 8 16.22 8.77 8.51
CA ALA A 8 15.87 7.47 7.95
C ALA A 8 14.47 7.47 7.31
N ALA A 9 13.49 8.09 7.97
CA ALA A 9 12.14 8.22 7.43
C ALA A 9 12.06 9.13 6.20
N THR A 10 12.84 10.22 6.12
CA THR A 10 12.92 11.10 4.95
C THR A 10 13.52 10.35 3.75
N LEU A 11 14.62 9.65 3.97
CA LEU A 11 15.30 8.84 2.95
C LEU A 11 14.38 7.74 2.41
N SER A 12 13.62 7.07 3.30
CA SER A 12 12.61 6.08 2.92
C SER A 12 11.52 6.67 2.03
N LEU A 13 11.00 7.87 2.33
CA LEU A 13 9.98 8.53 1.52
C LEU A 13 10.48 8.85 0.11
N ILE A 14 11.75 9.26 -0.02
CA ILE A 14 12.37 9.52 -1.33
C ILE A 14 12.45 8.24 -2.16
N ILE A 15 12.95 7.14 -1.56
CA ILE A 15 13.07 5.85 -2.22
C ILE A 15 11.70 5.31 -2.65
N VAL A 16 10.72 5.36 -1.75
CA VAL A 16 9.35 4.89 -2.02
C VAL A 16 8.69 5.74 -3.10
N GLY A 17 8.82 7.07 -3.02
CA GLY A 17 8.26 8.00 -4.02
C GLY A 17 8.87 7.77 -5.40
N ALA A 18 10.18 7.66 -5.49
CA ALA A 18 10.89 7.40 -6.75
C ALA A 18 10.49 6.04 -7.35
N THR A 19 10.46 4.99 -6.53
CA THR A 19 10.07 3.64 -6.96
C THR A 19 8.61 3.59 -7.42
N ALA A 20 7.70 4.24 -6.67
CA ALA A 20 6.28 4.33 -7.01
C ALA A 20 6.07 5.09 -8.32
N CYS A 21 6.81 6.20 -8.54
CA CYS A 21 6.76 6.98 -9.77
C CYS A 21 7.14 6.13 -10.99
N VAL A 22 8.30 5.49 -10.98
CA VAL A 22 8.78 4.66 -12.10
C VAL A 22 7.86 3.46 -12.32
N SER A 23 7.42 2.80 -11.25
CA SER A 23 6.50 1.67 -11.36
C SER A 23 5.13 2.09 -11.88
N LEU A 24 4.63 3.27 -11.49
CA LEU A 24 3.37 3.83 -11.97
C LEU A 24 3.44 4.17 -13.46
N VAL A 25 4.50 4.87 -13.90
CA VAL A 25 4.71 5.19 -15.33
C VAL A 25 4.75 3.92 -16.18
N THR A 26 5.40 2.88 -15.68
CA THR A 26 5.48 1.59 -16.39
C THR A 26 4.12 0.89 -16.48
N ARG A 27 3.21 1.09 -15.50
CA ARG A 27 1.88 0.47 -15.45
C ARG A 27 0.76 1.34 -15.98
N ALA A 28 0.92 2.67 -16.03
CA ALA A 28 -0.09 3.61 -16.52
C ALA A 28 -0.66 3.25 -17.89
N PRO A 29 0.17 2.82 -18.89
CA PRO A 29 -0.34 2.46 -20.21
C PRO A 29 -1.25 1.22 -20.22
N SER A 30 -1.24 0.40 -19.14
CA SER A 30 -2.07 -0.81 -19.07
C SER A 30 -3.55 -0.54 -18.72
N GLY A 31 -3.94 0.71 -18.44
CA GLY A 31 -5.32 1.08 -18.11
C GLY A 31 -5.84 0.57 -16.75
N HIS A 32 -4.98 -0.08 -15.95
CA HIS A 32 -5.38 -0.67 -14.67
C HIS A 32 -5.33 0.32 -13.49
N VAL A 33 -4.91 1.56 -13.71
CA VAL A 33 -4.83 2.58 -12.65
C VAL A 33 -6.15 3.34 -12.56
N ASP A 34 -6.76 3.30 -11.39
CA ASP A 34 -7.94 4.11 -11.09
C ASP A 34 -7.52 5.46 -10.51
N TRP A 35 -7.36 6.45 -11.39
CA TRP A 35 -6.89 7.78 -11.02
C TRP A 35 -7.83 8.51 -10.06
N LYS A 36 -9.16 8.41 -10.28
CA LYS A 36 -10.17 9.12 -9.51
C LYS A 36 -10.29 8.58 -8.08
N HIS A 37 -10.51 7.28 -7.95
CA HIS A 37 -10.63 6.67 -6.61
C HIS A 37 -9.28 6.58 -5.91
N GLY A 38 -8.18 6.42 -6.65
CA GLY A 38 -6.84 6.39 -6.09
C GLY A 38 -6.41 7.74 -5.49
N SER A 39 -6.67 8.86 -6.19
CA SER A 39 -6.37 10.19 -5.64
C SER A 39 -7.26 10.52 -4.43
N LEU A 40 -8.57 10.24 -4.51
CA LEU A 40 -9.49 10.42 -3.38
C LEU A 40 -9.04 9.61 -2.15
N PHE A 41 -8.64 8.35 -2.38
CA PHE A 41 -8.12 7.48 -1.34
C PHE A 41 -6.82 8.02 -0.73
N ALA A 42 -5.91 8.56 -1.54
CA ALA A 42 -4.66 9.13 -1.06
C ALA A 42 -4.90 10.34 -0.16
N PHE A 43 -5.74 11.29 -0.58
CA PHE A 43 -6.05 12.47 0.22
C PHE A 43 -6.76 12.12 1.54
N ALA A 44 -7.75 11.23 1.51
CA ALA A 44 -8.41 10.76 2.72
C ALA A 44 -7.44 9.98 3.64
N GLY A 45 -6.53 9.19 3.05
CA GLY A 45 -5.49 8.47 3.75
C GLY A 45 -4.49 9.37 4.47
N ILE A 46 -4.17 10.55 3.91
CA ILE A 46 -3.28 11.54 4.55
C ILE A 46 -3.84 11.98 5.90
N VAL A 47 -5.14 12.26 5.97
CA VAL A 47 -5.82 12.65 7.22
C VAL A 47 -5.72 11.51 8.25
N GLY A 48 -5.97 10.28 7.83
CA GLY A 48 -5.82 9.10 8.67
C GLY A 48 -4.38 8.92 9.16
N THR A 49 -3.40 9.09 8.26
CA THR A 49 -1.97 8.95 8.58
C THR A 49 -1.53 9.95 9.65
N TRP A 50 -2.03 11.19 9.59
CA TRP A 50 -1.73 12.20 10.60
C TRP A 50 -2.26 11.78 11.98
N GLY A 51 -3.50 11.32 12.07
CA GLY A 51 -4.05 10.77 13.32
C GLY A 51 -3.29 9.55 13.84
N GLY A 52 -2.93 8.60 12.96
CA GLY A 52 -2.16 7.41 13.32
C GLY A 52 -0.75 7.74 13.82
N SER A 53 -0.06 8.66 13.15
CA SER A 53 1.30 9.06 13.54
C SER A 53 1.35 9.80 14.89
N ALA A 54 0.27 10.48 15.27
CA ALA A 54 0.17 11.12 16.58
C ALA A 54 0.06 10.09 17.73
N LEU A 55 -0.50 8.91 17.47
CA LEU A 55 -0.62 7.84 18.47
C LEU A 55 0.63 6.94 18.52
N ASN A 56 1.42 6.88 17.46
CA ASN A 56 2.62 6.03 17.38
C ASN A 56 3.57 6.19 18.60
N PRO A 57 3.94 7.41 19.07
CA PRO A 57 4.87 7.57 20.16
C PRO A 57 4.30 7.15 21.54
N LEU A 58 2.99 6.93 21.63
CA LEU A 58 2.33 6.52 22.91
C LEU A 58 2.44 4.99 23.14
N VAL A 59 2.84 4.23 22.13
CA VAL A 59 2.90 2.76 22.18
C VAL A 59 4.36 2.30 22.16
N SER A 60 4.69 1.29 22.97
CA SER A 60 6.04 0.73 22.97
C SER A 60 6.37 0.06 21.63
N ALA A 61 7.63 0.15 21.20
CA ALA A 61 8.07 -0.44 19.93
C ALA A 61 7.76 -1.95 19.85
N ARG A 62 7.84 -2.66 20.98
CA ARG A 62 7.54 -4.10 21.05
C ARG A 62 6.05 -4.39 20.83
N THR A 63 5.17 -3.62 21.47
CA THR A 63 3.71 -3.73 21.29
C THR A 63 3.33 -3.42 19.84
N LEU A 64 3.88 -2.35 19.28
CA LEU A 64 3.63 -1.93 17.92
C LEU A 64 4.02 -3.03 16.91
N MET A 65 5.16 -3.69 17.12
CA MET A 65 5.61 -4.83 16.28
C MET A 65 4.68 -6.03 16.41
N LEU A 66 4.20 -6.36 17.60
CA LEU A 66 3.26 -7.47 17.82
C LEU A 66 1.91 -7.20 17.16
N GLU A 67 1.35 -6.00 17.36
CA GLU A 67 0.11 -5.59 16.71
C GLU A 67 0.24 -5.61 15.19
N PHE A 68 1.39 -5.19 14.65
CA PHE A 68 1.67 -5.28 13.23
C PHE A 68 1.69 -6.72 12.72
N CYS A 69 2.32 -7.65 13.44
CA CYS A 69 2.31 -9.07 13.09
C CYS A 69 0.89 -9.66 13.09
N ILE A 70 0.07 -9.31 14.10
CA ILE A 70 -1.33 -9.74 14.20
C ILE A 70 -2.13 -9.20 13.01
N LEU A 71 -1.95 -7.94 12.68
CA LEU A 71 -2.62 -7.32 11.52
C LEU A 71 -2.26 -8.02 10.21
N LEU A 72 -0.97 -8.28 9.98
CA LEU A 72 -0.51 -8.98 8.77
C LEU A 72 -1.08 -10.39 8.69
N ALA A 73 -1.08 -11.13 9.81
CA ALA A 73 -1.66 -12.48 9.87
C ALA A 73 -3.17 -12.44 9.59
N PHE A 74 -3.90 -11.50 10.19
CA PHE A 74 -5.33 -11.32 9.95
C PHE A 74 -5.64 -11.03 8.47
N VAL A 75 -4.91 -10.09 7.86
CA VAL A 75 -5.07 -9.77 6.44
C VAL A 75 -4.73 -10.96 5.55
N ALA A 76 -3.65 -11.71 5.86
CA ALA A 76 -3.27 -12.90 5.11
C ALA A 76 -4.36 -13.98 5.17
N VAL A 77 -4.87 -14.30 6.36
CA VAL A 77 -5.96 -15.27 6.56
C VAL A 77 -7.21 -14.86 5.78
N PHE A 78 -7.59 -13.59 5.86
CA PHE A 78 -8.77 -13.08 5.15
C PHE A 78 -8.60 -13.16 3.63
N MET A 79 -7.40 -12.85 3.11
CA MET A 79 -7.09 -12.99 1.69
C MET A 79 -7.12 -14.46 1.25
N VAL A 80 -6.54 -15.37 2.04
CA VAL A 80 -6.59 -16.83 1.77
C VAL A 80 -8.04 -17.29 1.69
N HIS A 81 -8.86 -16.94 2.68
CA HIS A 81 -10.27 -17.34 2.72
C HIS A 81 -11.04 -16.86 1.49
N LYS A 82 -10.83 -15.60 1.08
CA LYS A 82 -11.44 -15.06 -0.13
C LYS A 82 -10.97 -15.78 -1.40
N GLN A 83 -9.68 -16.08 -1.49
CA GLN A 83 -9.10 -16.74 -2.65
C GLN A 83 -9.56 -18.20 -2.76
N LEU A 84 -9.74 -18.90 -1.64
CA LEU A 84 -10.28 -20.25 -1.62
C LEU A 84 -11.76 -20.27 -2.03
N ARG A 85 -12.58 -19.38 -1.50
CA ARG A 85 -13.99 -19.24 -1.91
C ARG A 85 -14.13 -18.97 -3.40
N ALA A 86 -13.34 -18.07 -3.95
CA ALA A 86 -13.34 -17.78 -5.38
C ALA A 86 -12.96 -18.98 -6.25
N ARG A 87 -12.25 -19.98 -5.70
CA ARG A 87 -11.96 -21.25 -6.39
C ARG A 87 -13.11 -22.24 -6.30
N THR A 88 -13.84 -22.25 -5.19
CA THR A 88 -14.97 -23.18 -4.95
C THR A 88 -16.19 -22.75 -5.76
N ASP A 89 -16.40 -21.45 -5.93
CA ASP A 89 -17.51 -20.87 -6.71
C ASP A 89 -17.23 -20.83 -8.22
N ALA A 90 -16.07 -21.29 -8.68
CA ALA A 90 -15.73 -21.42 -10.10
C ALA A 90 -16.38 -22.68 -10.73
N SER A 91 -17.72 -22.74 -10.72
CA SER A 91 -18.49 -23.43 -11.76
C SER A 91 -18.32 -22.66 -13.09
N PRO A 92 -18.27 -23.32 -14.25
CA PRO A 92 -17.86 -22.71 -15.53
C PRO A 92 -18.94 -21.87 -16.19
N SER A 93 -19.55 -20.95 -15.46
CA SER A 93 -20.54 -20.03 -16.02
C SER A 93 -20.56 -18.71 -15.23
N SER A 94 -19.47 -17.98 -15.33
CA SER A 94 -19.47 -16.51 -15.25
C SER A 94 -18.05 -16.02 -15.46
N ILE A 95 -17.69 -15.87 -16.74
CA ILE A 95 -16.74 -14.83 -17.15
C ILE A 95 -17.46 -13.53 -16.83
N ASP A 96 -17.42 -13.09 -15.58
CA ASP A 96 -17.87 -11.76 -15.24
C ASP A 96 -16.78 -10.77 -15.66
N GLU A 97 -16.92 -10.35 -16.90
CA GLU A 97 -16.76 -8.96 -17.26
C GLU A 97 -17.34 -8.12 -16.12
N ALA A 98 -16.48 -7.43 -15.39
CA ALA A 98 -16.86 -6.27 -14.63
C ALA A 98 -17.31 -5.21 -15.64
N ALA A 99 -18.52 -5.38 -16.16
CA ALA A 99 -19.21 -4.38 -16.96
C ALA A 99 -19.23 -3.06 -16.17
N PRO A 100 -19.00 -1.93 -16.81
CA PRO A 100 -19.34 -0.65 -16.22
C PRO A 100 -20.87 -0.65 -16.05
N GLU A 101 -21.33 -0.80 -14.80
CA GLU A 101 -22.74 -0.58 -14.48
C GLU A 101 -23.09 0.89 -14.72
N ASP A 102 -23.47 1.22 -15.92
CA ASP A 102 -24.28 2.38 -16.28
C ASP A 102 -25.76 2.06 -16.04
N SER A 103 -26.09 1.76 -14.80
CA SER A 103 -27.46 1.90 -14.30
C SER A 103 -27.60 3.28 -13.68
N PRO A 104 -28.77 3.93 -13.75
CA PRO A 104 -28.98 5.26 -13.17
C PRO A 104 -28.71 5.18 -11.68
N ARG A 105 -27.52 5.65 -11.30
CA ARG A 105 -27.02 5.59 -9.93
C ARG A 105 -27.86 6.51 -9.06
N SER A 106 -28.71 5.94 -8.21
CA SER A 106 -29.29 6.68 -7.10
C SER A 106 -28.16 7.40 -6.36
N LEU A 107 -28.29 8.70 -6.15
CA LEU A 107 -27.35 9.53 -5.38
C LEU A 107 -26.94 8.85 -4.07
N ALA A 108 -27.87 8.15 -3.42
CA ALA A 108 -27.63 7.40 -2.20
C ALA A 108 -26.61 6.24 -2.36
N SER A 109 -26.59 5.53 -3.50
CA SER A 109 -25.63 4.44 -3.74
C SER A 109 -24.23 4.97 -4.03
N THR A 110 -24.14 6.11 -4.70
CA THR A 110 -22.87 6.80 -4.97
C THR A 110 -22.26 7.37 -3.69
N LEU A 111 -23.08 8.00 -2.84
CA LEU A 111 -22.67 8.49 -1.52
C LEU A 111 -22.18 7.35 -0.60
N LYS A 112 -22.89 6.22 -0.55
CA LYS A 112 -22.47 5.05 0.24
C LYS A 112 -21.12 4.50 -0.23
N LYS A 113 -20.90 4.38 -1.55
CA LYS A 113 -19.60 3.95 -2.11
C LYS A 113 -18.49 4.94 -1.78
N ALA A 114 -18.74 6.24 -1.93
CA ALA A 114 -17.76 7.28 -1.60
C ALA A 114 -17.44 7.29 -0.09
N ALA A 115 -18.43 7.18 0.78
CA ALA A 115 -18.24 7.10 2.22
C ALA A 115 -17.41 5.86 2.61
N LEU A 116 -17.67 4.72 1.99
CA LEU A 116 -16.89 3.49 2.21
C LEU A 116 -15.44 3.67 1.78
N VAL A 117 -15.17 4.29 0.63
CA VAL A 117 -13.82 4.59 0.14
C VAL A 117 -13.10 5.52 1.11
N LEU A 118 -13.75 6.58 1.57
CA LEU A 118 -13.20 7.54 2.53
C LEU A 118 -12.87 6.89 3.87
N LEU A 119 -13.78 6.08 4.41
CA LEU A 119 -13.59 5.38 5.68
C LEU A 119 -12.40 4.40 5.58
N LEU A 120 -12.34 3.64 4.50
CA LEU A 120 -11.23 2.70 4.27
C LEU A 120 -9.90 3.41 4.06
N ALA A 121 -9.92 4.52 3.33
CA ALA A 121 -8.74 5.33 3.11
C ALA A 121 -8.21 5.91 4.44
N SER A 122 -9.11 6.47 5.25
CA SER A 122 -8.76 6.97 6.59
C SER A 122 -8.23 5.85 7.49
N LEU A 123 -8.88 4.69 7.50
CA LEU A 123 -8.46 3.54 8.31
C LEU A 123 -7.11 2.99 7.86
N THR A 124 -6.92 2.79 6.55
CA THR A 124 -5.61 2.36 6.01
C THR A 124 -4.53 3.41 6.21
N GLY A 125 -4.85 4.68 6.06
CA GLY A 125 -3.96 5.79 6.38
C GLY A 125 -3.58 5.81 7.85
N PHE A 126 -4.56 5.65 8.74
CA PHE A 126 -4.33 5.56 10.19
C PHE A 126 -3.37 4.40 10.54
N LEU A 127 -3.64 3.20 10.04
CA LEU A 127 -2.76 2.05 10.22
C LEU A 127 -1.34 2.32 9.69
N THR A 128 -1.24 2.97 8.53
CA THR A 128 0.04 3.37 7.93
C THR A 128 0.82 4.33 8.82
N GLY A 129 0.16 5.35 9.35
CA GLY A 129 0.76 6.34 10.25
C GLY A 129 1.12 5.74 11.60
N PHE A 130 0.24 4.91 12.14
CA PHE A 130 0.41 4.25 13.43
C PHE A 130 1.59 3.27 13.43
N PHE A 131 1.68 2.41 12.42
CA PHE A 131 2.80 1.45 12.32
C PHE A 131 4.07 2.05 11.70
N GLY A 132 3.98 3.20 11.04
CA GLY A 132 5.15 3.84 10.40
C GLY A 132 5.74 3.07 9.22
N VAL A 133 5.02 2.12 8.63
CA VAL A 133 5.52 1.16 7.62
C VAL A 133 5.24 1.60 6.18
N GLY A 134 4.86 2.84 5.93
CA GLY A 134 4.74 3.37 4.57
C GLY A 134 3.56 2.85 3.73
N GLY A 135 2.53 2.25 4.35
CA GLY A 135 1.17 2.06 3.81
C GLY A 135 0.93 1.07 2.68
N GLY A 136 1.92 0.75 1.88
CA GLY A 136 1.70 -0.08 0.70
C GLY A 136 1.13 -1.46 0.99
N PHE A 137 1.46 -2.05 2.12
CA PHE A 137 0.98 -3.38 2.53
C PHE A 137 -0.51 -3.40 2.87
N ALA A 138 -1.07 -2.31 3.42
CA ALA A 138 -2.48 -2.23 3.81
C ALA A 138 -3.38 -1.75 2.67
N ILE A 139 -2.86 -0.90 1.78
CA ILE A 139 -3.61 -0.32 0.66
C ILE A 139 -4.05 -1.40 -0.34
N VAL A 140 -3.16 -2.31 -0.71
CA VAL A 140 -3.46 -3.38 -1.69
C VAL A 140 -4.59 -4.29 -1.21
N PRO A 141 -4.53 -4.87 0.03
CA PRO A 141 -5.65 -5.64 0.56
C PRO A 141 -6.94 -4.84 0.69
N ALA A 142 -6.87 -3.59 1.16
CA ALA A 142 -8.05 -2.74 1.30
C ALA A 142 -8.77 -2.56 -0.04
N LEU A 143 -8.04 -2.22 -1.10
CA LEU A 143 -8.59 -2.09 -2.45
C LEU A 143 -9.13 -3.42 -2.98
N HIS A 144 -8.40 -4.52 -2.77
CA HIS A 144 -8.79 -5.84 -3.27
C HIS A 144 -9.97 -6.44 -2.53
N LEU A 145 -9.97 -6.39 -1.19
CA LEU A 145 -10.95 -7.06 -0.35
C LEU A 145 -12.26 -6.29 -0.27
N VAL A 146 -12.18 -4.98 -0.12
CA VAL A 146 -13.36 -4.15 0.17
C VAL A 146 -13.91 -3.51 -1.08
N LEU A 147 -13.07 -2.91 -1.93
CA LEU A 147 -13.50 -2.34 -3.22
C LEU A 147 -13.63 -3.40 -4.32
N ARG A 148 -13.33 -4.67 -4.00
CA ARG A 148 -13.40 -5.82 -4.92
C ARG A 148 -12.62 -5.61 -6.23
N TYR A 149 -11.56 -4.81 -6.19
CA TYR A 149 -10.73 -4.61 -7.37
C TYR A 149 -9.95 -5.90 -7.69
N PRO A 150 -9.82 -6.25 -8.99
CA PRO A 150 -8.87 -7.28 -9.41
C PRO A 150 -7.48 -6.96 -8.88
N MET A 151 -6.70 -7.97 -8.50
CA MET A 151 -5.39 -7.76 -7.86
C MET A 151 -4.44 -6.88 -8.71
N LYS A 152 -4.53 -6.99 -10.04
CA LYS A 152 -3.77 -6.12 -10.97
C LYS A 152 -4.18 -4.64 -10.84
N LYS A 153 -5.48 -4.35 -10.74
CA LYS A 153 -6.01 -2.99 -10.57
C LYS A 153 -5.66 -2.45 -9.18
N ALA A 154 -5.83 -3.27 -8.13
CA ALA A 154 -5.49 -2.90 -6.77
C ALA A 154 -4.01 -2.54 -6.62
N SER A 155 -3.11 -3.37 -7.15
CA SER A 155 -1.66 -3.13 -7.09
C SER A 155 -1.20 -1.95 -7.96
N ALA A 156 -1.86 -1.66 -9.07
CA ALA A 156 -1.54 -0.49 -9.89
C ALA A 156 -2.04 0.81 -9.25
N THR A 157 -3.25 0.79 -8.68
CA THR A 157 -3.82 1.95 -7.98
C THR A 157 -3.09 2.24 -6.67
N SER A 158 -2.59 1.21 -5.96
CA SER A 158 -1.79 1.43 -4.75
C SER A 158 -0.48 2.19 -5.01
N LEU A 159 0.14 2.02 -6.18
CA LEU A 159 1.33 2.80 -6.56
C LEU A 159 1.03 4.29 -6.69
N LEU A 160 -0.14 4.64 -7.24
CA LEU A 160 -0.59 6.03 -7.29
C LEU A 160 -0.78 6.61 -5.88
N ILE A 161 -1.44 5.86 -5.00
CA ILE A 161 -1.66 6.28 -3.62
C ILE A 161 -0.32 6.46 -2.90
N MET A 162 0.60 5.50 -3.04
CA MET A 162 1.95 5.58 -2.47
C MET A 162 2.74 6.77 -2.98
N LEU A 163 2.64 7.09 -4.27
CA LEU A 163 3.31 8.26 -4.85
C LEU A 163 2.77 9.56 -4.24
N ILE A 164 1.45 9.72 -4.19
CA ILE A 164 0.81 10.93 -3.64
C ILE A 164 1.17 11.09 -2.15
N THR A 165 1.09 10.02 -1.36
CA THR A 165 1.41 10.05 0.07
C THR A 165 2.89 10.31 0.33
N ALA A 166 3.80 9.76 -0.49
CA ALA A 166 5.23 10.03 -0.40
C ALA A 166 5.56 11.48 -0.74
N LEU A 167 4.97 12.01 -1.81
CA LEU A 167 5.14 13.43 -2.19
C LEU A 167 4.62 14.37 -1.11
N PHE A 168 3.44 14.08 -0.55
CA PHE A 168 2.89 14.87 0.55
C PHE A 168 3.77 14.80 1.80
N GLY A 169 4.24 13.62 2.19
CA GLY A 169 5.14 13.43 3.31
C GLY A 169 6.47 14.17 3.12
N LEU A 170 7.01 14.18 1.90
CA LEU A 170 8.24 14.89 1.56
C LEU A 170 8.03 16.42 1.58
N ALA A 171 6.91 16.90 1.01
CA ALA A 171 6.54 18.30 1.03
C ALA A 171 6.35 18.82 2.46
N SER A 172 5.68 18.06 3.32
CA SER A 172 5.49 18.41 4.74
C SER A 172 6.82 18.54 5.47
N ARG A 173 7.81 17.68 5.19
CA ARG A 173 9.16 17.75 5.78
C ARG A 173 9.97 18.91 5.22
N ALA A 174 9.83 19.22 3.93
CA ALA A 174 10.45 20.37 3.29
C ALA A 174 9.99 21.69 3.93
N LEU A 175 8.67 21.85 4.09
CA LEU A 175 8.08 23.02 4.72
C LEU A 175 8.42 23.14 6.22
N GLY A 176 8.58 22.00 6.91
CA GLY A 176 8.98 21.94 8.31
C GLY A 176 10.49 22.14 8.57
N GLY A 177 11.31 22.37 7.53
CA GLY A 177 12.75 22.58 7.68
C GLY A 177 13.52 21.33 8.17
N THR A 178 12.93 20.16 8.10
CA THR A 178 13.51 18.88 8.59
C THR A 178 14.17 18.05 7.47
N LEU A 179 14.37 18.64 6.29
CA LEU A 179 15.10 18.03 5.19
C LEU A 179 16.60 18.20 5.41
N ASP A 180 17.16 17.39 6.28
CA ASP A 180 18.62 17.31 6.44
C ASP A 180 19.13 16.04 5.74
N ILE A 181 19.72 16.21 4.56
CA ILE A 181 20.27 15.12 3.75
C ILE A 181 21.78 15.31 3.69
N SER A 182 22.52 14.52 4.46
CA SER A 182 23.98 14.51 4.32
C SER A 182 24.40 13.91 2.96
N ALA A 183 25.54 14.34 2.42
CA ALA A 183 26.03 13.87 1.13
C ALA A 183 26.23 12.34 1.09
N GLU A 184 26.68 11.75 2.19
CA GLU A 184 26.84 10.29 2.33
C GLU A 184 25.50 9.56 2.27
N ALA A 185 24.46 10.09 2.95
CA ALA A 185 23.11 9.56 2.89
C ALA A 185 22.51 9.71 1.48
N GLY A 186 22.86 10.76 0.74
CA GLY A 186 22.43 10.97 -0.64
C GLY A 186 22.89 9.88 -1.59
N VAL A 187 24.16 9.46 -1.52
CA VAL A 187 24.71 8.37 -2.33
C VAL A 187 24.00 7.04 -2.01
N MET A 188 23.83 6.74 -0.72
CA MET A 188 23.13 5.52 -0.29
C MET A 188 21.68 5.48 -0.82
N VAL A 189 20.96 6.60 -0.70
CA VAL A 189 19.59 6.73 -1.24
C VAL A 189 19.56 6.55 -2.74
N ALA A 190 20.50 7.13 -3.48
CA ALA A 190 20.55 6.98 -4.94
C ALA A 190 20.75 5.53 -5.35
N CYS A 191 21.63 4.78 -4.69
CA CYS A 191 21.84 3.36 -4.94
C CYS A 191 20.59 2.52 -4.62
N PHE A 192 19.97 2.74 -3.46
CA PHE A 192 18.75 2.04 -3.08
C PHE A 192 17.57 2.40 -3.99
N ALA A 193 17.42 3.66 -4.36
CA ALA A 193 16.38 4.11 -5.29
C ALA A 193 16.59 3.46 -6.67
N ALA A 194 17.80 3.47 -7.21
CA ALA A 194 18.12 2.84 -8.50
C ALA A 194 17.80 1.34 -8.49
N ALA A 195 18.24 0.61 -7.46
CA ALA A 195 17.93 -0.82 -7.31
C ALA A 195 16.41 -1.07 -7.21
N SER A 196 15.70 -0.26 -6.40
CA SER A 196 14.26 -0.35 -6.23
C SER A 196 13.49 0.00 -7.50
N MET A 197 13.94 0.98 -8.27
CA MET A 197 13.37 1.34 -9.58
C MET A 197 13.54 0.19 -10.58
N CYS A 198 14.71 -0.41 -10.66
CA CYS A 198 14.95 -1.59 -11.50
C CYS A 198 14.04 -2.75 -11.11
N GLY A 199 13.95 -3.05 -9.81
CA GLY A 199 13.02 -4.06 -9.27
C GLY A 199 11.56 -3.74 -9.60
N GLY A 200 11.15 -2.47 -9.50
CA GLY A 200 9.82 -1.99 -9.84
C GLY A 200 9.46 -2.18 -11.31
N VAL A 201 10.39 -1.88 -12.22
CA VAL A 201 10.20 -2.10 -13.68
C VAL A 201 10.11 -3.59 -14.00
N ILE A 202 10.99 -4.41 -13.44
CA ILE A 202 10.97 -5.87 -13.63
C ILE A 202 9.66 -6.44 -13.08
N GLY A 203 9.26 -6.05 -11.86
CA GLY A 203 8.00 -6.46 -11.25
C GLY A 203 6.76 -6.03 -12.05
N ALA A 204 6.78 -4.82 -12.61
CA ALA A 204 5.71 -4.33 -13.48
C ALA A 204 5.57 -5.15 -14.77
N ARG A 205 6.69 -5.51 -15.40
CA ARG A 205 6.69 -6.38 -16.58
C ARG A 205 6.23 -7.80 -16.28
N LEU A 206 6.68 -8.36 -15.15
CA LEU A 206 6.30 -9.69 -14.71
C LEU A 206 4.80 -9.76 -14.39
N THR A 207 4.25 -8.74 -13.72
CA THR A 207 2.82 -8.65 -13.38
C THR A 207 1.91 -8.69 -14.60
N ARG A 208 2.37 -8.21 -15.76
CA ARG A 208 1.59 -8.28 -17.02
C ARG A 208 1.37 -9.73 -17.47
N ARG A 209 2.34 -10.61 -17.23
CA ARG A 209 2.32 -12.03 -17.67
C ARG A 209 1.66 -12.95 -16.66
N VAL A 210 1.52 -12.51 -15.41
CA VAL A 210 1.00 -13.32 -14.30
C VAL A 210 -0.51 -13.09 -14.15
N SER A 211 -1.27 -14.14 -13.80
CA SER A 211 -2.70 -14.04 -13.52
C SER A 211 -2.97 -13.26 -12.22
N SER A 212 -4.15 -12.63 -12.10
CA SER A 212 -4.56 -11.93 -10.87
C SER A 212 -4.56 -12.85 -9.65
N SER A 213 -4.91 -14.12 -9.85
CA SER A 213 -4.91 -15.14 -8.78
C SER A 213 -3.48 -15.47 -8.31
N ALA A 214 -2.54 -15.68 -9.23
CA ALA A 214 -1.15 -15.94 -8.88
C ALA A 214 -0.51 -14.73 -8.18
N LEU A 215 -0.87 -13.50 -8.59
CA LEU A 215 -0.43 -12.28 -7.94
C LEU A 215 -0.97 -12.18 -6.50
N ALA A 216 -2.24 -12.57 -6.28
CA ALA A 216 -2.83 -12.61 -4.94
C ALA A 216 -2.12 -13.63 -4.04
N TRP A 217 -1.82 -14.83 -4.55
CA TRP A 217 -1.07 -15.84 -3.81
C TRP A 217 0.36 -15.40 -3.47
N ALA A 218 1.06 -14.79 -4.44
CA ALA A 218 2.39 -14.22 -4.19
C ALA A 218 2.37 -13.15 -3.09
N PHE A 219 1.31 -12.32 -3.07
CA PHE A 219 1.14 -11.30 -2.04
C PHE A 219 0.84 -11.92 -0.66
N ILE A 220 0.01 -12.97 -0.60
CA ILE A 220 -0.28 -13.72 0.63
C ILE A 220 1.02 -14.32 1.20
N VAL A 221 1.81 -14.98 0.36
CA VAL A 221 3.11 -15.56 0.77
C VAL A 221 4.04 -14.48 1.31
N LEU A 222 4.08 -13.32 0.66
CA LEU A 222 4.87 -12.18 1.13
C LEU A 222 4.41 -11.69 2.52
N LEU A 223 3.09 -11.54 2.73
CA LEU A 223 2.54 -11.13 4.03
C LEU A 223 2.90 -12.11 5.14
N ILE A 224 2.77 -13.42 4.87
CA ILE A 224 3.13 -14.47 5.84
C ILE A 224 4.62 -14.44 6.13
N ALA A 225 5.47 -14.31 5.11
CA ALA A 225 6.92 -14.23 5.29
C ALA A 225 7.32 -13.02 6.14
N VAL A 226 6.77 -11.83 5.84
CA VAL A 226 7.04 -10.62 6.62
C VAL A 226 6.53 -10.76 8.06
N ALA A 227 5.32 -11.30 8.26
CA ALA A 227 4.76 -11.54 9.59
C ALA A 227 5.64 -12.49 10.40
N SER A 228 6.11 -13.60 9.79
CA SER A 228 6.96 -14.60 10.45
C SER A 228 8.32 -14.03 10.84
N VAL A 229 8.97 -13.29 9.94
CA VAL A 229 10.27 -12.66 10.23
C VAL A 229 10.14 -11.60 11.32
N SER A 230 9.10 -10.77 11.26
CA SER A 230 8.85 -9.73 12.26
C SER A 230 8.53 -10.35 13.63
N ALA A 231 7.70 -11.39 13.68
CA ALA A 231 7.40 -12.11 14.92
C ALA A 231 8.66 -12.74 15.53
N TYR A 232 9.49 -13.40 14.71
CA TYR A 232 10.74 -13.99 15.15
C TYR A 232 11.71 -12.95 15.72
N ALA A 233 11.85 -11.80 15.04
CA ALA A 233 12.69 -10.70 15.51
C ALA A 233 12.19 -10.14 16.87
N THR A 234 10.87 -10.00 17.04
CA THR A 234 10.27 -9.46 18.26
C THR A 234 10.37 -10.42 19.46
N LEU A 235 10.37 -11.74 19.20
CA LEU A 235 10.50 -12.75 20.26
C LEU A 235 11.95 -12.91 20.74
N ARG A 236 12.94 -12.53 19.91
CA ARG A 236 14.36 -12.58 20.26
C ARG A 236 14.93 -11.28 20.87
N ALA A 237 14.22 -10.15 20.69
CA ALA A 237 14.56 -8.85 21.28
C ALA A 237 13.91 -8.67 22.63
#